data_1222ef11a4b3e90af4073c0679af4d02
#
_entry.id   1222ef11a4b3e90af4073c0679af4d02
#
_cell.length_a   1.000
_cell.length_b   1.000
_cell.length_c   1.000
_cell.angle_alpha   90.00
_cell.angle_beta   90.00
_cell.angle_gamma   90.00
#
_symmetry.space_group_name_H-M   'P 1'
#
loop_
_entity.id
_entity.type
_entity.pdbx_description
1 polymer ?
#
loop_
_entity_poly.entity_id
_entity_poly.type
_entity_poly.pdbx_seq_one_letter_code
_entity_poly.pdbx_strand_id
1 'polypeptide(L)'
;MLNDFEIITRHFPENNDIKIYPISDVHLGAAEHLTAEWDNFCKRILEEPNSYVILGGDLLNNSTRSSVADIFEETMRPREQKRRMAEMLKPIKHKILCAVNGNHERRSGKDADDDPTYDIMCKLDLEHLYRENMAFLCLRFGKKDGAGTRNPTYTFVVTHGAGGGGSTGSAV
;
A
#
# COMPACT_ATOMS: atom_id res chain seq x y z
N MET A 1 4.81 12.66 13.76
CA MET A 1 5.14 12.42 12.34
C MET A 1 5.86 11.09 12.29
N LEU A 2 5.34 10.10 11.58
CA LEU A 2 6.02 8.81 11.39
C LEU A 2 7.28 9.05 10.57
N ASN A 3 8.39 8.45 11.00
CA ASN A 3 9.68 8.65 10.33
C ASN A 3 9.84 7.56 9.25
N ASP A 4 9.96 7.97 7.98
CA ASP A 4 10.16 7.06 6.84
C ASP A 4 11.39 6.15 7.01
N PHE A 5 12.38 6.58 7.80
CA PHE A 5 13.59 5.80 8.09
C PHE A 5 13.42 4.75 9.20
N GLU A 6 12.27 4.72 9.86
CA GLU A 6 11.99 3.68 10.85
C GLU A 6 11.69 2.34 10.15
N ILE A 7 12.52 1.33 10.44
CA ILE A 7 12.43 0.02 9.78
C ILE A 7 11.21 -0.74 10.30
N ILE A 8 10.37 -1.20 9.38
CA ILE A 8 9.29 -2.13 9.66
C ILE A 8 9.86 -3.54 9.66
N THR A 9 9.77 -4.27 10.77
CA THR A 9 10.30 -5.63 10.86
C THR A 9 9.17 -6.64 11.01
N ARG A 10 9.16 -7.68 10.17
CA ARG A 10 8.28 -8.84 10.30
C ARG A 10 9.10 -10.11 10.47
N HIS A 11 8.73 -10.93 11.46
CA HIS A 11 9.41 -12.20 11.75
C HIS A 11 8.51 -13.38 11.40
N PHE A 12 9.08 -14.37 10.71
CA PHE A 12 8.44 -15.61 10.26
C PHE A 12 9.19 -16.82 10.84
N PRO A 13 8.93 -17.19 12.10
CA PRO A 13 9.72 -18.21 12.79
C PRO A 13 9.53 -19.62 12.23
N GLU A 14 8.34 -19.92 11.75
CA GLU A 14 7.95 -21.25 11.28
C GLU A 14 7.89 -21.35 9.73
N ASN A 15 7.95 -20.21 9.04
CA ASN A 15 7.80 -20.18 7.59
C ASN A 15 9.17 -20.09 6.92
N ASN A 16 9.40 -20.97 5.94
CA ASN A 16 10.57 -20.92 5.07
C ASN A 16 10.21 -20.37 3.68
N ASP A 17 8.92 -20.27 3.37
CA ASP A 17 8.39 -19.81 2.09
C ASP A 17 7.17 -18.94 2.30
N ILE A 18 7.23 -17.72 1.77
CA ILE A 18 6.12 -16.76 1.74
C ILE A 18 5.98 -16.20 0.34
N LYS A 19 4.76 -15.82 -0.01
CA LYS A 19 4.45 -15.11 -1.24
C LYS A 19 4.11 -13.66 -0.91
N ILE A 20 4.75 -12.73 -1.61
CA ILE A 20 4.51 -11.30 -1.44
C ILE A 20 3.88 -10.77 -2.72
N TYR A 21 2.74 -10.11 -2.57
CA TYR A 21 2.01 -9.46 -3.63
C TYR A 21 2.14 -7.93 -3.46
N PRO A 22 3.03 -7.28 -4.21
CA PRO A 22 3.04 -5.82 -4.29
C PRO A 22 1.78 -5.35 -5.04
N ILE A 23 1.08 -4.39 -4.47
CA ILE A 23 -0.14 -3.82 -5.03
C ILE A 23 0.03 -2.32 -5.11
N SER A 24 -0.19 -1.75 -6.27
CA SER A 24 -0.29 -0.32 -6.50
C SER A 24 -1.37 -0.04 -7.55
N ASP A 25 -1.69 1.22 -7.75
CA ASP A 25 -2.52 1.69 -8.85
C ASP A 25 -3.92 1.04 -8.91
N VAL A 26 -4.53 0.85 -7.75
CA VAL A 26 -5.89 0.29 -7.61
C VAL A 26 -6.94 1.30 -8.06
N HIS A 27 -6.69 2.59 -7.80
CA HIS A 27 -7.54 3.71 -8.19
C HIS A 27 -9.03 3.52 -7.84
N LEU A 28 -9.31 3.04 -6.61
CA LEU A 28 -10.70 2.91 -6.15
C LEU A 28 -11.41 4.27 -6.26
N GLY A 29 -12.52 4.29 -6.97
CA GLY A 29 -13.27 5.51 -7.25
C GLY A 29 -13.16 5.98 -8.71
N ALA A 30 -12.16 5.53 -9.46
CA ALA A 30 -12.12 5.72 -10.90
C ALA A 30 -13.23 4.92 -11.58
N ALA A 31 -13.69 5.39 -12.73
CA ALA A 31 -14.70 4.69 -13.55
C ALA A 31 -14.17 3.33 -14.06
N GLU A 32 -12.87 3.25 -14.29
CA GLU A 32 -12.16 2.07 -14.81
C GLU A 32 -11.79 1.07 -13.72
N HIS A 33 -12.08 1.35 -12.44
CA HIS A 33 -11.75 0.44 -11.36
C HIS A 33 -12.47 -0.90 -11.49
N LEU A 34 -11.71 -1.97 -11.55
CA LEU A 34 -12.20 -3.34 -11.72
C LEU A 34 -12.56 -3.95 -10.34
N THR A 35 -13.73 -3.59 -9.81
CA THR A 35 -14.17 -4.00 -8.46
C THR A 35 -14.19 -5.52 -8.28
N ALA A 36 -14.68 -6.26 -9.27
CA ALA A 36 -14.79 -7.71 -9.19
C ALA A 36 -13.41 -8.39 -9.12
N GLU A 37 -12.45 -7.92 -9.90
CA GLU A 37 -11.07 -8.39 -9.91
C GLU A 37 -10.38 -8.10 -8.57
N TRP A 38 -10.63 -6.91 -8.02
CA TRP A 38 -10.12 -6.53 -6.70
C TRP A 38 -10.69 -7.42 -5.59
N ASP A 39 -12.00 -7.66 -5.58
CA ASP A 39 -12.64 -8.54 -4.60
C ASP A 39 -12.12 -9.99 -4.72
N ASN A 40 -11.95 -10.49 -5.94
CA ASN A 40 -11.37 -11.81 -6.21
C ASN A 40 -9.91 -11.89 -5.72
N PHE A 41 -9.13 -10.83 -5.94
CA PHE A 41 -7.77 -10.75 -5.42
C PHE A 41 -7.73 -10.81 -3.90
N CYS A 42 -8.53 -9.99 -3.20
CA CYS A 42 -8.60 -9.99 -1.74
C CYS A 42 -9.02 -11.36 -1.19
N LYS A 43 -10.00 -12.01 -1.83
CA LYS A 43 -10.43 -13.36 -1.47
C LYS A 43 -9.29 -14.37 -1.63
N ARG A 44 -8.59 -14.35 -2.76
CA ARG A 44 -7.43 -15.21 -3.01
C ARG A 44 -6.35 -15.01 -1.95
N ILE A 45 -6.01 -13.75 -1.60
CA ILE A 45 -5.03 -13.46 -0.54
C ILE A 45 -5.51 -14.00 0.81
N LEU A 46 -6.80 -13.89 1.13
CA LEU A 46 -7.35 -14.42 2.37
C LEU A 46 -7.19 -15.95 2.46
N GLU A 47 -7.50 -16.67 1.38
CA GLU A 47 -7.51 -18.12 1.30
C GLU A 47 -6.11 -18.74 1.14
N GLU A 48 -5.16 -18.01 0.51
CA GLU A 48 -3.82 -18.53 0.24
C GLU A 48 -2.94 -18.47 1.50
N PRO A 49 -2.50 -19.60 2.06
CA PRO A 49 -1.59 -19.58 3.19
C PRO A 49 -0.25 -18.95 2.81
N ASN A 50 0.41 -18.32 3.79
CA ASN A 50 1.71 -17.66 3.62
C ASN A 50 1.77 -16.57 2.53
N SER A 51 0.63 -16.04 2.12
CA SER A 51 0.53 -14.87 1.24
C SER A 51 0.48 -13.58 2.05
N TYR A 52 1.17 -12.57 1.57
CA TYR A 52 1.24 -11.23 2.18
C TYR A 52 1.17 -10.16 1.11
N VAL A 53 0.77 -8.96 1.50
CA VAL A 53 0.65 -7.83 0.57
C VAL A 53 1.49 -6.64 1.03
N ILE A 54 2.00 -5.91 0.06
CA ILE A 54 2.63 -4.60 0.22
C ILE A 54 1.75 -3.61 -0.54
N LEU A 55 1.31 -2.55 0.13
CA LEU A 55 0.49 -1.50 -0.47
C LEU A 55 1.40 -0.37 -0.97
N GLY A 56 1.59 -0.31 -2.27
CA GLY A 56 2.55 0.55 -2.94
C GLY A 56 2.02 1.92 -3.36
N GLY A 57 0.85 2.34 -2.88
CA GLY A 57 0.25 3.63 -3.19
C GLY A 57 -0.72 3.61 -4.37
N ASP A 58 -1.36 4.75 -4.62
CA ASP A 58 -2.44 4.93 -5.59
C ASP A 58 -3.58 3.92 -5.38
N LEU A 59 -3.92 3.67 -4.11
CA LEU A 59 -5.04 2.82 -3.75
C LEU A 59 -6.38 3.46 -4.08
N LEU A 60 -6.43 4.79 -4.01
CA LEU A 60 -7.60 5.61 -4.28
C LEU A 60 -7.40 6.46 -5.52
N ASN A 61 -8.46 6.73 -6.24
CA ASN A 61 -8.41 7.72 -7.31
C ASN A 61 -8.24 9.15 -6.76
N ASN A 62 -8.92 9.46 -5.66
CA ASN A 62 -8.70 10.64 -4.82
C ASN A 62 -8.59 11.93 -5.63
N SER A 63 -9.53 12.18 -6.55
CA SER A 63 -9.54 13.41 -7.33
C SER A 63 -9.86 14.61 -6.42
N THR A 64 -9.01 15.62 -6.52
CA THR A 64 -9.11 16.90 -5.83
C THR A 64 -9.19 18.03 -6.85
N ARG A 65 -9.34 19.26 -6.41
CA ARG A 65 -9.36 20.43 -7.31
C ARG A 65 -8.07 20.60 -8.12
N SER A 66 -6.96 20.10 -7.60
CA SER A 66 -5.66 20.16 -8.28
C SER A 66 -5.41 18.96 -9.22
N SER A 67 -6.36 18.02 -9.30
CA SER A 67 -6.25 16.87 -10.19
C SER A 67 -6.44 17.28 -11.65
N VAL A 68 -5.72 16.58 -12.54
CA VAL A 68 -5.91 16.73 -14.00
C VAL A 68 -7.23 16.04 -14.43
N ALA A 69 -7.62 14.96 -13.75
CA ALA A 69 -8.87 14.25 -14.00
C ALA A 69 -10.06 15.04 -13.46
N ASP A 70 -11.19 14.93 -14.15
CA ASP A 70 -12.42 15.57 -13.73
C ASP A 70 -12.97 14.91 -12.46
N ILE A 71 -13.16 15.72 -11.41
CA ILE A 71 -13.74 15.25 -10.15
C ILE A 71 -15.20 14.75 -10.31
N PHE A 72 -15.87 15.13 -11.39
CA PHE A 72 -17.23 14.69 -11.70
C PHE A 72 -17.29 13.30 -12.35
N GLU A 73 -16.17 12.76 -12.81
CA GLU A 73 -16.07 11.40 -13.36
C GLU A 73 -15.83 10.35 -12.28
N GLU A 74 -15.57 10.75 -11.03
CA GLU A 74 -15.42 9.80 -9.93
C GLU A 74 -16.72 9.09 -9.59
N THR A 75 -16.65 7.78 -9.42
CA THR A 75 -17.80 6.94 -9.05
C THR A 75 -18.17 7.07 -7.57
N MET A 76 -17.26 7.56 -6.73
CA MET A 76 -17.46 7.82 -5.31
C MET A 76 -16.54 8.93 -4.80
N ARG A 77 -16.99 9.67 -3.79
CA ARG A 77 -16.21 10.77 -3.21
C ARG A 77 -14.98 10.27 -2.45
N PRO A 78 -13.88 11.06 -2.35
CA PRO A 78 -12.65 10.64 -1.65
C PRO A 78 -12.87 10.10 -0.22
N ARG A 79 -13.74 10.72 0.56
CA ARG A 79 -14.13 10.24 1.90
C ARG A 79 -14.71 8.83 1.87
N GLU A 80 -15.52 8.53 0.86
CA GLU A 80 -16.15 7.23 0.70
C GLU A 80 -15.14 6.20 0.20
N GLN A 81 -14.24 6.58 -0.71
CA GLN A 81 -13.13 5.76 -1.16
C GLN A 81 -12.27 5.28 0.02
N LYS A 82 -11.88 6.19 0.94
CA LYS A 82 -11.13 5.84 2.17
C LYS A 82 -11.87 4.79 3.01
N ARG A 83 -13.15 4.99 3.24
CA ARG A 83 -13.97 4.06 4.01
C ARG A 83 -14.06 2.70 3.33
N ARG A 84 -14.38 2.70 2.04
CA ARG A 84 -14.57 1.48 1.25
C ARG A 84 -13.27 0.67 1.13
N MET A 85 -12.14 1.33 0.87
CA MET A 85 -10.84 0.67 0.83
C MET A 85 -10.49 -0.01 2.15
N ALA A 86 -10.71 0.67 3.28
CA ALA A 86 -10.50 0.07 4.59
C ALA A 86 -11.41 -1.16 4.83
N GLU A 87 -12.68 -1.12 4.42
CA GLU A 87 -13.60 -2.25 4.50
C GLU A 87 -13.11 -3.44 3.65
N MET A 88 -12.64 -3.19 2.44
CA MET A 88 -12.15 -4.22 1.52
C MET A 88 -10.84 -4.87 2.01
N LEU A 89 -9.95 -4.10 2.62
CA LEU A 89 -8.68 -4.59 3.17
C LEU A 89 -8.84 -5.28 4.55
N LYS A 90 -9.92 -4.99 5.28
CA LYS A 90 -10.13 -5.51 6.63
C LYS A 90 -9.99 -7.03 6.77
N PRO A 91 -10.53 -7.86 5.86
CA PRO A 91 -10.37 -9.33 5.96
C PRO A 91 -8.92 -9.80 5.86
N ILE A 92 -8.07 -9.07 5.12
CA ILE A 92 -6.67 -9.41 4.88
C ILE A 92 -5.70 -8.54 5.67
N LYS A 93 -6.16 -7.72 6.63
CA LYS A 93 -5.33 -6.77 7.36
C LYS A 93 -4.11 -7.41 8.04
N HIS A 94 -4.24 -8.63 8.53
CA HIS A 94 -3.16 -9.39 9.18
C HIS A 94 -2.05 -9.83 8.20
N LYS A 95 -2.29 -9.74 6.91
CA LYS A 95 -1.36 -10.07 5.82
C LYS A 95 -0.69 -8.83 5.21
N ILE A 96 -1.06 -7.64 5.63
CA ILE A 96 -0.42 -6.40 5.18
C ILE A 96 0.94 -6.25 5.87
N LEU A 97 2.00 -6.07 5.08
CA LEU A 97 3.37 -5.91 5.55
C LEU A 97 3.77 -4.44 5.73
N CYS A 98 3.40 -3.59 4.79
CA CYS A 98 3.55 -2.14 4.88
C CYS A 98 2.69 -1.44 3.84
N ALA A 99 2.56 -0.12 3.98
CA ALA A 99 1.88 0.77 3.05
C ALA A 99 2.67 2.06 2.86
N VAL A 100 2.66 2.59 1.63
CA VAL A 100 3.18 3.91 1.28
C VAL A 100 2.15 4.69 0.47
N ASN A 101 2.28 6.02 0.44
CA ASN A 101 1.46 6.87 -0.41
C ASN A 101 1.88 6.80 -1.88
N GLY A 102 0.89 6.89 -2.76
CA GLY A 102 1.09 7.22 -4.16
C GLY A 102 0.93 8.71 -4.45
N ASN A 103 0.99 9.07 -5.73
CA ASN A 103 0.82 10.45 -6.14
C ASN A 103 -0.64 10.93 -6.03
N HIS A 104 -1.62 10.03 -6.11
CA HIS A 104 -3.03 10.36 -5.94
C HIS A 104 -3.36 10.73 -4.48
N GLU A 105 -2.89 9.98 -3.51
CA GLU A 105 -3.08 10.30 -2.10
C GLU A 105 -2.37 11.60 -1.71
N ARG A 106 -1.15 11.84 -2.20
CA ARG A 106 -0.38 13.07 -1.92
C ARG A 106 -1.04 14.37 -2.38
N ARG A 107 -2.02 14.29 -3.30
CA ARG A 107 -2.82 15.47 -3.69
C ARG A 107 -3.59 16.03 -2.51
N SER A 108 -4.23 15.18 -1.71
CA SER A 108 -4.96 15.60 -0.51
C SER A 108 -4.05 16.27 0.52
N GLY A 109 -2.81 15.81 0.68
CA GLY A 109 -1.82 16.45 1.55
C GLY A 109 -1.51 17.88 1.12
N LYS A 110 -1.40 18.13 -0.19
CA LYS A 110 -1.15 19.47 -0.73
C LYS A 110 -2.38 20.39 -0.62
N ASP A 111 -3.57 19.85 -0.85
CA ASP A 111 -4.80 20.63 -0.97
C ASP A 111 -5.49 20.87 0.37
N ALA A 112 -5.36 19.94 1.33
CA ALA A 112 -6.17 19.93 2.54
C ALA A 112 -5.44 19.39 3.79
N ASP A 113 -4.12 19.17 3.73
CA ASP A 113 -3.35 18.55 4.82
C ASP A 113 -3.96 17.21 5.29
N ASP A 114 -4.44 16.39 4.33
CA ASP A 114 -5.10 15.10 4.55
C ASP A 114 -4.22 13.97 4.00
N ASP A 115 -4.12 12.87 4.75
CA ASP A 115 -3.37 11.68 4.34
C ASP A 115 -4.31 10.47 4.25
N PRO A 116 -4.84 10.19 3.05
CA PRO A 116 -5.80 9.12 2.84
C PRO A 116 -5.30 7.73 3.18
N THR A 117 -4.03 7.41 2.88
CA THR A 117 -3.46 6.09 3.20
C THR A 117 -3.28 5.94 4.71
N TYR A 118 -2.78 6.97 5.38
CA TYR A 118 -2.69 6.97 6.84
C TYR A 118 -4.06 6.74 7.51
N ASP A 119 -5.10 7.43 7.04
CA ASP A 119 -6.46 7.25 7.52
C ASP A 119 -6.98 5.81 7.34
N ILE A 120 -6.67 5.18 6.20
CA ILE A 120 -7.02 3.79 5.93
C ILE A 120 -6.30 2.87 6.92
N MET A 121 -4.99 3.08 7.12
CA MET A 121 -4.18 2.26 8.02
C MET A 121 -4.61 2.42 9.48
N CYS A 122 -4.99 3.63 9.92
CA CYS A 122 -5.59 3.87 11.24
C CYS A 122 -6.90 3.10 11.43
N LYS A 123 -7.78 3.08 10.40
CA LYS A 123 -9.04 2.31 10.45
C LYS A 123 -8.83 0.81 10.55
N LEU A 124 -7.66 0.33 10.16
CA LEU A 124 -7.25 -1.07 10.24
C LEU A 124 -6.43 -1.40 11.49
N ASP A 125 -6.10 -0.42 12.34
CA ASP A 125 -5.16 -0.51 13.47
C ASP A 125 -3.74 -0.91 13.01
N LEU A 126 -3.30 -0.41 11.86
CA LEU A 126 -2.04 -0.72 11.19
C LEU A 126 -1.19 0.52 10.88
N GLU A 127 -1.44 1.66 11.53
CA GLU A 127 -0.69 2.91 11.32
C GLU A 127 0.83 2.74 11.49
N HIS A 128 1.26 1.83 12.34
CA HIS A 128 2.68 1.50 12.55
C HIS A 128 3.36 0.88 11.31
N LEU A 129 2.59 0.35 10.36
CA LEU A 129 3.06 -0.21 9.08
C LEU A 129 3.03 0.81 7.94
N TYR A 130 2.60 2.03 8.20
CA TYR A 130 2.55 3.10 7.20
C TYR A 130 3.83 3.94 7.22
N ARG A 131 4.26 4.36 6.02
CA ARG A 131 5.28 5.39 5.80
C ARG A 131 4.82 6.29 4.65
N GLU A 132 5.08 7.59 4.78
CA GLU A 132 4.54 8.56 3.82
C GLU A 132 5.16 8.42 2.42
N ASN A 133 6.48 8.30 2.33
CA ASN A 133 7.19 8.33 1.05
C ASN A 133 7.83 7.01 0.70
N MET A 134 8.47 6.36 1.67
CA MET A 134 9.12 5.08 1.48
C MET A 134 9.12 4.26 2.77
N ALA A 135 9.09 2.95 2.65
CA ALA A 135 9.20 2.03 3.76
C ALA A 135 10.42 1.11 3.61
N PHE A 136 11.18 0.97 4.68
CA PHE A 136 12.20 -0.07 4.80
C PHE A 136 11.58 -1.27 5.51
N LEU A 137 11.33 -2.35 4.76
CA LEU A 137 10.70 -3.58 5.24
C LEU A 137 11.74 -4.66 5.42
N CYS A 138 11.95 -5.11 6.65
CA CYS A 138 12.88 -6.17 7.00
C CYS A 138 12.12 -7.46 7.36
N LEU A 139 12.27 -8.50 6.56
CA LEU A 139 11.67 -9.82 6.77
C LEU A 139 12.72 -10.78 7.33
N ARG A 140 12.45 -11.35 8.49
CA ARG A 140 13.35 -12.30 9.17
C ARG A 140 12.69 -13.68 9.23
N PHE A 141 13.44 -14.70 8.88
CA PHE A 141 12.96 -16.09 8.84
C PHE A 141 13.70 -16.95 9.86
N GLY A 142 13.02 -18.00 10.33
CA GLY A 142 13.59 -19.01 11.22
C GLY A 142 13.52 -18.65 12.70
N LYS A 143 13.83 -19.64 13.56
CA LYS A 143 13.75 -19.52 15.00
C LYS A 143 14.88 -18.66 15.56
N LYS A 144 14.58 -17.87 16.59
CA LYS A 144 15.53 -16.93 17.22
C LYS A 144 16.75 -17.60 17.89
N ASP A 145 16.69 -18.90 18.22
CA ASP A 145 17.53 -19.53 19.23
C ASP A 145 18.46 -20.63 18.72
N GLY A 146 18.85 -20.59 17.46
CA GLY A 146 19.87 -21.52 16.95
C GLY A 146 21.26 -20.92 17.06
N ALA A 147 22.02 -21.26 18.11
CA ALA A 147 23.44 -20.93 18.17
C ALA A 147 24.13 -21.46 16.90
N GLY A 148 24.62 -20.56 16.04
CA GLY A 148 25.35 -20.89 14.80
C GLY A 148 24.54 -20.87 13.50
N THR A 149 23.24 -20.71 13.52
CA THR A 149 22.43 -20.62 12.30
C THR A 149 22.15 -19.15 11.96
N ARG A 150 22.68 -18.69 10.82
CA ARG A 150 22.29 -17.37 10.28
C ARG A 150 20.91 -17.51 9.64
N ASN A 151 19.91 -16.97 10.33
CA ASN A 151 18.54 -16.91 9.79
C ASN A 151 18.49 -15.93 8.60
N PRO A 152 17.90 -16.32 7.47
CA PRO A 152 17.74 -15.45 6.31
C PRO A 152 17.00 -14.17 6.69
N THR A 153 17.52 -13.05 6.21
CA THR A 153 16.90 -11.73 6.37
C THR A 153 16.89 -11.05 5.01
N TYR A 154 15.72 -10.56 4.62
CA TYR A 154 15.54 -9.82 3.38
C TYR A 154 15.06 -8.42 3.70
N THR A 155 15.67 -7.43 3.07
CA THR A 155 15.28 -6.03 3.21
C THR A 155 14.76 -5.52 1.89
N PHE A 156 13.57 -4.93 1.92
CA PHE A 156 12.91 -4.29 0.79
C PHE A 156 12.86 -2.79 1.04
N VAL A 157 13.09 -2.02 0.01
CA VAL A 157 12.75 -0.60 -0.05
C VAL A 157 11.48 -0.50 -0.89
N VAL A 158 10.41 -0.01 -0.26
CA VAL A 158 9.10 0.13 -0.89
C VAL A 158 8.83 1.60 -1.12
N THR A 159 8.54 1.97 -2.33
CA THR A 159 8.14 3.32 -2.75
C THR A 159 7.18 3.21 -3.92
N HIS A 160 6.28 4.16 -4.05
CA HIS A 160 5.40 4.23 -5.23
C HIS A 160 6.15 4.60 -6.52
N GLY A 161 7.39 5.05 -6.37
CA GLY A 161 8.20 5.55 -7.48
C GLY A 161 8.09 7.08 -7.63
N ALA A 162 9.01 7.63 -8.38
CA ALA A 162 9.12 9.06 -8.67
C ALA A 162 9.15 9.31 -10.19
N GLY A 163 8.56 8.41 -10.96
CA GLY A 163 8.48 8.52 -12.40
C GLY A 163 7.47 9.56 -12.82
N GLY A 164 7.82 10.82 -12.79
CA GLY A 164 7.23 11.75 -13.72
C GLY A 164 7.71 11.33 -15.10
N GLY A 165 6.83 10.82 -15.95
CA GLY A 165 7.12 10.70 -17.36
C GLY A 165 7.39 12.09 -17.88
N GLY A 166 8.65 12.51 -17.85
CA GLY A 166 9.09 13.61 -18.67
C GLY A 166 8.68 13.23 -20.08
N SER A 167 7.85 14.03 -20.71
CA SER A 167 7.44 13.76 -22.08
C SER A 167 8.73 13.62 -22.91
N THR A 168 9.08 12.42 -23.25
CA THR A 168 10.11 12.16 -24.27
C THR A 168 9.66 12.64 -25.64
N GLY A 169 8.52 13.34 -25.71
CA GLY A 169 7.93 13.87 -26.93
C GLY A 169 8.47 15.20 -27.39
N SER A 170 9.46 15.79 -26.76
CA SER A 170 10.07 17.03 -27.21
C SER A 170 11.49 16.88 -27.75
N ALA A 171 11.86 15.67 -28.14
CA ALA A 171 13.06 15.46 -28.93
C ALA A 171 12.69 15.31 -30.41
N VAL A 172 12.38 16.40 -31.07
CA VAL A 172 12.53 16.59 -32.52
C VAL A 172 13.12 17.94 -32.71
#